data_e157f1b7175a3a21a71c8636af46686d
#
_entry.id   e157f1b7175a3a21a71c8636af46686d
#
_cell.length_a   1.000
_cell.length_b   1.000
_cell.length_c   1.000
_cell.angle_alpha   90.00
_cell.angle_beta   90.00
_cell.angle_gamma   90.00
#
_symmetry.space_group_name_H-M   'P 1'
#
loop_
_entity.id
_entity.type
_entity.pdbx_description
1 polymer ?
#
loop_
_entity_poly.entity_id
_entity_poly.type
_entity_poly.pdbx_seq_one_letter_code
_entity_poly.pdbx_strand_id
1 'polypeptide(L)'
;MGLLGAELSRDKSGFYRIDKILPGAIYSQKLRSPLTEPGIGVKEGDYITAIDGISTATVDNIYSLLAGKANVLTELSINRTASSKGARKVVIKPLDNEYPLYHYNWVQNNIKKVEEATNGRVGYVYIPDMGPDGLNEFARYFYPQLDKEALIIDDRANGGGNVSPMNIERLLREPYRLTMRRGSTKIGTIPDATLVGPKVLLINKYSASDGDLFPWSFKANKIGKVIGTRTWGGIVGISGPLPYMDGTDVRVPFFTNYDAKTGQWIVENHGVDPDILIDNDPVKEQSGEDQQLNKAIEVILQELKDRKPLPSVPAPRTYKDLGVE
;
A
#
# COMPACT_ATOMS: atom_id res chain seq x y z
N MET A 1 6.24 -6.33 -24.37
CA MET A 1 7.29 -5.33 -24.42
C MET A 1 8.17 -5.48 -23.21
N GLY A 2 9.49 -5.32 -23.32
CA GLY A 2 10.38 -5.31 -22.18
C GLY A 2 10.34 -3.96 -21.46
N LEU A 3 10.36 -3.96 -20.12
CA LEU A 3 10.31 -2.77 -19.27
C LEU A 3 11.51 -2.79 -18.32
N LEU A 4 12.03 -1.60 -17.98
CA LEU A 4 13.31 -1.48 -17.27
C LEU A 4 13.17 -1.23 -15.75
N GLY A 5 11.95 -1.02 -15.26
CA GLY A 5 11.71 -0.62 -13.88
C GLY A 5 12.28 0.76 -13.57
N ALA A 6 12.17 1.68 -14.52
CA ALA A 6 12.74 3.02 -14.44
C ALA A 6 11.96 4.04 -15.27
N GLU A 7 11.99 5.29 -14.85
CA GLU A 7 11.52 6.45 -15.63
C GLU A 7 12.67 6.99 -16.48
N LEU A 8 12.40 7.22 -17.75
CA LEU A 8 13.41 7.59 -18.74
C LEU A 8 13.01 8.88 -19.46
N SER A 9 13.97 9.73 -19.74
CA SER A 9 13.80 10.87 -20.63
C SER A 9 14.83 10.86 -21.77
N ARG A 10 14.43 11.42 -22.94
CA ARG A 10 15.34 11.59 -24.07
C ARG A 10 16.16 12.86 -23.89
N ASP A 11 17.47 12.73 -23.88
CA ASP A 11 18.40 13.85 -23.81
C ASP A 11 18.59 14.51 -25.19
N LYS A 12 19.10 15.74 -25.22
CA LYS A 12 19.43 16.49 -26.46
C LYS A 12 20.43 15.76 -27.34
N SER A 13 21.26 14.90 -26.79
CA SER A 13 22.18 14.02 -27.54
C SER A 13 21.48 12.91 -28.32
N GLY A 14 20.19 12.69 -28.08
CA GLY A 14 19.41 11.57 -28.58
C GLY A 14 19.48 10.32 -27.71
N PHE A 15 20.41 10.21 -26.78
CA PHE A 15 20.45 9.11 -25.82
C PHE A 15 19.37 9.26 -24.75
N TYR A 16 19.07 8.15 -24.05
CA TYR A 16 18.05 8.14 -23.00
C TYR A 16 18.69 8.15 -21.61
N ARG A 17 18.31 9.15 -20.81
CA ARG A 17 18.72 9.30 -19.42
C ARG A 17 17.77 8.51 -18.52
N ILE A 18 18.33 7.87 -17.51
CA ILE A 18 17.58 7.23 -16.42
C ILE A 18 17.32 8.32 -15.38
N ASP A 19 16.08 8.80 -15.33
CA ASP A 19 15.70 9.85 -14.40
C ASP A 19 15.43 9.32 -13.01
N LYS A 20 14.78 8.14 -12.93
CA LYS A 20 14.47 7.48 -11.67
C LYS A 20 14.48 5.97 -11.86
N ILE A 21 14.99 5.26 -10.87
CA ILE A 21 14.92 3.81 -10.77
C ILE A 21 13.86 3.44 -9.73
N LEU A 22 12.99 2.48 -10.06
CA LEU A 22 12.00 1.92 -9.15
C LEU A 22 12.65 0.70 -8.44
N PRO A 23 13.28 0.86 -7.28
CA PRO A 23 14.14 -0.19 -6.73
C PRO A 23 13.40 -1.48 -6.37
N GLY A 24 12.13 -1.35 -5.99
CA GLY A 24 11.32 -2.48 -5.55
C GLY A 24 11.78 -3.07 -4.22
N ALA A 25 11.33 -4.29 -3.95
CA ALA A 25 11.58 -4.99 -2.70
C ALA A 25 12.73 -6.00 -2.84
N ILE A 26 13.73 -5.91 -1.98
CA ILE A 26 14.90 -6.80 -2.00
C ILE A 26 14.56 -8.27 -1.72
N TYR A 27 13.45 -8.53 -1.04
CA TYR A 27 12.98 -9.88 -0.66
C TYR A 27 12.18 -10.59 -1.77
N SER A 28 11.87 -9.91 -2.88
CA SER A 28 11.06 -10.47 -3.97
C SER A 28 11.67 -10.20 -5.33
N GLN A 29 11.99 -11.25 -6.08
CA GLN A 29 12.48 -11.10 -7.46
C GLN A 29 11.42 -10.49 -8.40
N LYS A 30 10.14 -10.74 -8.14
CA LYS A 30 9.03 -10.17 -8.94
C LYS A 30 8.83 -8.67 -8.70
N LEU A 31 9.29 -8.16 -7.56
CA LEU A 31 9.20 -6.75 -7.17
C LEU A 31 10.58 -6.08 -7.18
N ARG A 32 11.39 -6.34 -8.21
CA ARG A 32 12.72 -5.74 -8.32
C ARG A 32 12.93 -5.18 -9.71
N SER A 33 13.46 -3.95 -9.80
CA SER A 33 13.92 -3.41 -11.07
C SER A 33 15.11 -4.21 -11.60
N PRO A 34 15.13 -4.60 -12.88
CA PRO A 34 16.29 -5.25 -13.49
C PRO A 34 17.57 -4.39 -13.41
N LEU A 35 17.43 -3.09 -13.25
CA LEU A 35 18.58 -2.17 -13.10
C LEU A 35 19.20 -2.20 -11.70
N THR A 36 18.50 -2.77 -10.71
CA THR A 36 18.99 -2.91 -9.32
C THR A 36 19.53 -4.28 -8.98
N GLU A 37 19.58 -5.19 -9.95
CA GLU A 37 20.15 -6.52 -9.73
C GLU A 37 21.64 -6.45 -9.35
N PRO A 38 22.11 -7.37 -8.49
CA PRO A 38 23.52 -7.42 -8.10
C PRO A 38 24.46 -7.45 -9.32
N GLY A 39 25.49 -6.62 -9.29
CA GLY A 39 26.48 -6.52 -10.37
C GLY A 39 26.11 -5.56 -11.52
N ILE A 40 24.85 -5.13 -11.63
CA ILE A 40 24.43 -4.21 -12.70
C ILE A 40 24.98 -2.79 -12.47
N GLY A 41 24.88 -2.27 -11.24
CA GLY A 41 25.52 -1.01 -10.82
C GLY A 41 25.11 0.21 -11.63
N VAL A 42 23.92 0.22 -12.22
CA VAL A 42 23.28 1.37 -12.89
C VAL A 42 22.73 2.33 -11.84
N LYS A 43 22.80 3.63 -12.12
CA LYS A 43 22.34 4.69 -11.22
C LYS A 43 21.43 5.67 -11.94
N GLU A 44 20.62 6.36 -11.19
CA GLU A 44 19.92 7.55 -11.68
C GLU A 44 20.91 8.57 -12.21
N GLY A 45 20.58 9.17 -13.35
CA GLY A 45 21.46 10.06 -14.10
C GLY A 45 22.36 9.38 -15.13
N ASP A 46 22.50 8.05 -15.12
CA ASP A 46 23.18 7.29 -16.18
C ASP A 46 22.39 7.34 -17.49
N TYR A 47 23.09 7.14 -18.60
CA TYR A 47 22.51 7.13 -19.94
C TYR A 47 22.54 5.72 -20.53
N ILE A 48 21.43 5.33 -21.14
CA ILE A 48 21.36 4.12 -21.98
C ILE A 48 21.72 4.54 -23.40
N THR A 49 22.91 4.17 -23.86
CA THR A 49 23.45 4.59 -25.14
C THR A 49 23.18 3.58 -26.27
N ALA A 50 22.99 2.29 -25.92
CA ALA A 50 22.59 1.27 -26.86
C ALA A 50 21.83 0.13 -26.18
N ILE A 51 21.01 -0.59 -26.94
CA ILE A 51 20.34 -1.83 -26.57
C ILE A 51 20.65 -2.89 -27.62
N ASP A 52 21.22 -4.04 -27.22
CA ASP A 52 21.70 -5.11 -28.12
C ASP A 52 22.54 -4.57 -29.29
N GLY A 53 23.42 -3.61 -29.00
CA GLY A 53 24.30 -2.97 -29.98
C GLY A 53 23.64 -1.88 -30.85
N ILE A 54 22.33 -1.69 -30.80
CA ILE A 54 21.61 -0.63 -31.54
C ILE A 54 21.61 0.64 -30.70
N SER A 55 22.15 1.74 -31.27
CA SER A 55 22.21 3.02 -30.59
C SER A 55 20.80 3.57 -30.27
N THR A 56 20.58 3.99 -29.03
CA THR A 56 19.30 4.60 -28.64
C THR A 56 19.08 5.98 -29.25
N ALA A 57 20.15 6.65 -29.72
CA ALA A 57 20.05 7.93 -30.41
C ALA A 57 19.40 7.82 -31.81
N THR A 58 19.30 6.61 -32.36
CA THR A 58 18.73 6.36 -33.68
C THR A 58 17.22 6.15 -33.67
N VAL A 59 16.60 6.14 -32.50
CA VAL A 59 15.15 5.89 -32.32
C VAL A 59 14.49 7.02 -31.57
N ASP A 60 13.26 7.34 -31.95
CA ASP A 60 12.46 8.35 -31.21
C ASP A 60 11.82 7.79 -29.95
N ASN A 61 11.67 6.47 -29.86
CA ASN A 61 11.13 5.80 -28.70
C ASN A 61 11.98 4.57 -28.36
N ILE A 62 12.66 4.62 -27.21
CA ILE A 62 13.54 3.55 -26.73
C ILE A 62 12.80 2.20 -26.58
N TYR A 63 11.51 2.23 -26.28
CA TYR A 63 10.72 1.02 -26.11
C TYR A 63 10.54 0.22 -27.42
N SER A 64 10.79 0.83 -28.59
CA SER A 64 10.85 0.10 -29.87
C SER A 64 11.97 -0.94 -29.89
N LEU A 65 13.11 -0.65 -29.21
CA LEU A 65 14.24 -1.58 -29.08
C LEU A 65 13.99 -2.66 -28.01
N LEU A 66 12.97 -2.49 -27.18
CA LEU A 66 12.56 -3.43 -26.13
C LEU A 66 11.35 -4.28 -26.54
N ALA A 67 10.86 -4.13 -27.78
CA ALA A 67 9.77 -4.95 -28.31
C ALA A 67 10.19 -6.44 -28.33
N GLY A 68 9.34 -7.33 -27.74
CA GLY A 68 9.64 -8.75 -27.62
C GLY A 68 10.72 -9.12 -26.61
N LYS A 69 11.25 -8.16 -25.82
CA LYS A 69 12.35 -8.40 -24.87
C LYS A 69 11.88 -8.71 -23.43
N ALA A 70 10.58 -8.69 -23.16
CA ALA A 70 10.07 -9.09 -21.85
C ALA A 70 10.60 -10.49 -21.45
N ASN A 71 11.23 -10.58 -20.28
CA ASN A 71 11.83 -11.80 -19.77
C ASN A 71 12.97 -12.40 -20.62
N VAL A 72 13.52 -11.65 -21.58
CA VAL A 72 14.64 -12.07 -22.44
C VAL A 72 15.92 -11.33 -22.05
N LEU A 73 17.04 -12.05 -21.92
CA LEU A 73 18.34 -11.42 -21.65
C LEU A 73 18.66 -10.37 -22.71
N THR A 74 18.93 -9.14 -22.29
CA THR A 74 19.10 -7.97 -23.14
C THR A 74 20.33 -7.19 -22.69
N GLU A 75 21.23 -6.88 -23.59
CA GLU A 75 22.43 -6.10 -23.34
C GLU A 75 22.10 -4.60 -23.39
N LEU A 76 22.46 -3.87 -22.34
CA LEU A 76 22.43 -2.41 -22.32
C LEU A 76 23.85 -1.84 -22.31
N SER A 77 24.14 -0.85 -23.12
CA SER A 77 25.32 -0.03 -23.03
C SER A 77 25.01 1.19 -22.17
N ILE A 78 25.68 1.32 -21.03
CA ILE A 78 25.41 2.33 -20.00
C ILE A 78 26.63 3.26 -19.87
N ASN A 79 26.38 4.56 -19.78
CA ASN A 79 27.42 5.55 -19.53
C ASN A 79 26.92 6.61 -18.53
N ARG A 80 27.84 7.22 -17.79
CA ARG A 80 27.56 8.36 -16.90
C ARG A 80 27.38 9.67 -17.65
N THR A 81 27.79 9.72 -18.90
CA THR A 81 27.68 10.89 -19.78
C THR A 81 26.88 10.51 -21.03
N ALA A 82 26.29 11.50 -21.67
CA ALA A 82 25.53 11.35 -22.92
C ALA A 82 26.45 11.05 -24.11
N SER A 83 27.22 9.95 -24.03
CA SER A 83 28.20 9.52 -25.02
C SER A 83 28.29 8.01 -25.09
N SER A 84 28.48 7.46 -26.30
CA SER A 84 28.77 6.04 -26.48
C SER A 84 30.23 5.67 -26.14
N LYS A 85 31.14 6.67 -26.17
CA LYS A 85 32.56 6.42 -25.87
C LYS A 85 32.74 6.13 -24.37
N GLY A 86 33.29 4.96 -24.06
CA GLY A 86 33.52 4.50 -22.71
C GLY A 86 32.28 3.91 -22.01
N ALA A 87 31.21 3.66 -22.75
CA ALA A 87 30.04 2.95 -22.24
C ALA A 87 30.41 1.53 -21.80
N ARG A 88 29.93 1.11 -20.66
CA ARG A 88 30.04 -0.26 -20.18
C ARG A 88 28.80 -1.08 -20.55
N LYS A 89 28.99 -2.36 -20.74
CA LYS A 89 27.89 -3.28 -21.05
C LYS A 89 27.37 -3.96 -19.77
N VAL A 90 26.07 -4.04 -19.67
CA VAL A 90 25.37 -4.83 -18.64
C VAL A 90 24.30 -5.67 -19.30
N VAL A 91 24.04 -6.84 -18.76
CA VAL A 91 22.98 -7.72 -19.24
C VAL A 91 21.89 -7.76 -18.19
N ILE A 92 20.70 -7.48 -18.61
CA ILE A 92 19.50 -7.49 -17.75
C ILE A 92 18.43 -8.39 -18.33
N LYS A 93 17.41 -8.67 -17.52
CA LYS A 93 16.19 -9.34 -17.95
C LYS A 93 15.02 -8.38 -17.78
N PRO A 94 14.59 -7.64 -18.84
CA PRO A 94 13.49 -6.70 -18.76
C PRO A 94 12.20 -7.34 -18.24
N LEU A 95 11.41 -6.57 -17.50
CA LEU A 95 10.11 -6.98 -16.98
C LEU A 95 9.05 -6.99 -18.09
N ASP A 96 7.98 -7.72 -17.87
CA ASP A 96 6.77 -7.69 -18.68
C ASP A 96 5.73 -6.67 -18.13
N ASN A 97 5.83 -6.34 -16.83
CA ASN A 97 4.94 -5.41 -16.15
C ASN A 97 5.70 -4.63 -15.06
N GLU A 98 5.61 -3.31 -15.08
CA GLU A 98 6.19 -2.40 -14.08
C GLU A 98 5.17 -1.92 -13.03
N TYR A 99 3.88 -2.17 -13.24
CA TYR A 99 2.85 -1.71 -12.31
C TYR A 99 3.13 -2.11 -10.85
N PRO A 100 3.56 -3.35 -10.54
CA PRO A 100 3.88 -3.73 -9.17
C PRO A 100 5.01 -2.90 -8.55
N LEU A 101 5.98 -2.42 -9.35
CA LEU A 101 7.05 -1.55 -8.86
C LEU A 101 6.56 -0.14 -8.56
N TYR A 102 5.75 0.44 -9.45
CA TYR A 102 5.12 1.74 -9.21
C TYR A 102 4.25 1.71 -7.97
N HIS A 103 3.41 0.68 -7.85
CA HIS A 103 2.55 0.48 -6.70
C HIS A 103 3.35 0.35 -5.39
N TYR A 104 4.36 -0.52 -5.36
CA TYR A 104 5.23 -0.68 -4.19
C TYR A 104 5.90 0.65 -3.80
N ASN A 105 6.47 1.37 -4.78
CA ASN A 105 7.12 2.64 -4.56
C ASN A 105 6.13 3.70 -4.02
N TRP A 106 4.89 3.72 -4.52
CA TRP A 106 3.84 4.60 -4.03
C TRP A 106 3.50 4.31 -2.56
N VAL A 107 3.33 3.04 -2.19
CA VAL A 107 3.08 2.63 -0.79
C VAL A 107 4.24 3.04 0.12
N GLN A 108 5.50 2.78 -0.29
CA GLN A 108 6.68 3.17 0.50
C GLN A 108 6.78 4.68 0.68
N ASN A 109 6.47 5.45 -0.36
CA ASN A 109 6.46 6.91 -0.28
C ASN A 109 5.37 7.42 0.69
N ASN A 110 4.19 6.79 0.71
CA ASN A 110 3.13 7.16 1.65
C ASN A 110 3.51 6.83 3.09
N ILE A 111 4.11 5.65 3.34
CA ILE A 111 4.67 5.31 4.65
C ILE A 111 5.66 6.38 5.10
N LYS A 112 6.60 6.75 4.25
CA LYS A 112 7.60 7.78 4.53
C LYS A 112 6.97 9.14 4.82
N LYS A 113 6.01 9.58 3.99
CA LYS A 113 5.27 10.84 4.21
C LYS A 113 4.57 10.88 5.57
N VAL A 114 3.88 9.79 5.94
CA VAL A 114 3.21 9.70 7.24
C VAL A 114 4.22 9.72 8.37
N GLU A 115 5.31 8.97 8.26
CA GLU A 115 6.36 8.92 9.28
C GLU A 115 7.00 10.29 9.51
N GLU A 116 7.39 11.00 8.43
CA GLU A 116 7.99 12.34 8.50
C GLU A 116 7.01 13.37 9.08
N ALA A 117 5.77 13.39 8.60
CA ALA A 117 4.76 14.35 9.04
C ALA A 117 4.32 14.14 10.51
N THR A 118 4.53 12.96 11.07
CA THR A 118 4.06 12.60 12.42
C THR A 118 5.20 12.30 13.39
N ASN A 119 6.45 12.57 13.01
CA ASN A 119 7.65 12.22 13.78
C ASN A 119 7.65 10.74 14.20
N GLY A 120 7.28 9.86 13.28
CA GLY A 120 7.25 8.41 13.47
C GLY A 120 6.15 7.88 14.40
N ARG A 121 5.22 8.70 14.85
CA ARG A 121 4.16 8.33 15.82
C ARG A 121 3.00 7.56 15.19
N VAL A 122 2.74 7.77 13.91
CA VAL A 122 1.60 7.18 13.19
C VAL A 122 2.09 6.15 12.18
N GLY A 123 1.42 5.00 12.14
CA GLY A 123 1.63 3.98 11.12
C GLY A 123 0.75 4.21 9.88
N TYR A 124 1.12 3.56 8.77
CA TYR A 124 0.33 3.56 7.54
C TYR A 124 0.28 2.15 6.96
N VAL A 125 -0.92 1.73 6.57
CA VAL A 125 -1.18 0.43 5.92
C VAL A 125 -2.06 0.65 4.70
N TYR A 126 -1.60 0.19 3.54
CA TYR A 126 -2.43 0.13 2.33
C TYR A 126 -2.95 -1.29 2.12
N ILE A 127 -4.22 -1.42 1.73
CA ILE A 127 -4.88 -2.70 1.47
C ILE A 127 -5.38 -2.71 0.01
N PRO A 128 -4.68 -3.35 -0.93
CA PRO A 128 -5.00 -3.29 -2.36
C PRO A 128 -6.28 -4.05 -2.73
N ASP A 129 -6.58 -5.10 -2.02
CA ASP A 129 -7.76 -5.94 -2.19
C ASP A 129 -8.13 -6.64 -0.88
N MET A 130 -9.27 -7.31 -0.86
CA MET A 130 -9.70 -8.14 0.26
C MET A 130 -9.57 -9.65 -0.07
N GLY A 131 -8.52 -9.99 -0.80
CA GLY A 131 -8.09 -11.36 -1.08
C GLY A 131 -6.84 -11.75 -0.27
N PRO A 132 -6.22 -12.88 -0.64
CA PRO A 132 -4.99 -13.34 0.02
C PRO A 132 -3.83 -12.33 -0.06
N ASP A 133 -3.70 -11.61 -1.18
CA ASP A 133 -2.62 -10.64 -1.38
C ASP A 133 -2.83 -9.42 -0.48
N GLY A 134 -4.04 -8.88 -0.41
CA GLY A 134 -4.37 -7.77 0.50
C GLY A 134 -4.23 -8.15 1.98
N LEU A 135 -4.62 -9.37 2.36
CA LEU A 135 -4.41 -9.87 3.73
C LEU A 135 -2.91 -9.98 4.06
N ASN A 136 -2.10 -10.44 3.13
CA ASN A 136 -0.64 -10.51 3.29
C ASN A 136 -0.02 -9.11 3.40
N GLU A 137 -0.47 -8.15 2.59
CA GLU A 137 -0.02 -6.75 2.69
C GLU A 137 -0.45 -6.11 4.01
N PHE A 138 -1.71 -6.32 4.44
CA PHE A 138 -2.15 -5.90 5.76
C PHE A 138 -1.25 -6.47 6.86
N ALA A 139 -1.00 -7.77 6.87
CA ALA A 139 -0.14 -8.40 7.87
C ALA A 139 1.30 -7.86 7.83
N ARG A 140 1.86 -7.69 6.62
CA ARG A 140 3.22 -7.19 6.41
C ARG A 140 3.44 -5.80 6.98
N TYR A 141 2.48 -4.92 6.84
CA TYR A 141 2.61 -3.53 7.28
C TYR A 141 1.97 -3.24 8.64
N PHE A 142 0.97 -4.02 9.07
CA PHE A 142 0.33 -3.83 10.36
C PHE A 142 1.21 -4.28 11.54
N TYR A 143 1.70 -5.51 11.50
CA TYR A 143 2.41 -6.09 12.65
C TYR A 143 3.72 -5.38 13.01
N PRO A 144 4.56 -4.88 12.07
CA PRO A 144 5.75 -4.11 12.42
C PRO A 144 5.46 -2.74 13.02
N GLN A 145 4.22 -2.25 12.95
CA GLN A 145 3.80 -0.93 13.39
C GLN A 145 2.95 -0.95 14.67
N LEU A 146 2.91 -2.06 15.40
CA LEU A 146 2.13 -2.22 16.63
C LEU A 146 2.62 -1.31 17.78
N ASP A 147 3.81 -0.78 17.71
CA ASP A 147 4.38 0.18 18.65
C ASP A 147 4.02 1.64 18.32
N LYS A 148 3.38 1.89 17.16
CA LYS A 148 2.89 3.22 16.80
C LYS A 148 1.71 3.62 17.67
N GLU A 149 1.52 4.93 17.81
CA GLU A 149 0.47 5.50 18.65
C GLU A 149 -0.89 5.58 17.96
N ALA A 150 -0.91 5.52 16.62
CA ALA A 150 -2.10 5.59 15.78
C ALA A 150 -1.85 4.94 14.42
N LEU A 151 -2.91 4.74 13.63
CA LEU A 151 -2.83 4.09 12.33
C LEU A 151 -3.70 4.80 11.29
N ILE A 152 -3.12 5.09 10.13
CA ILE A 152 -3.86 5.41 8.90
C ILE A 152 -3.96 4.13 8.07
N ILE A 153 -5.17 3.76 7.72
CA ILE A 153 -5.47 2.62 6.85
C ILE A 153 -5.94 3.18 5.52
N ASP A 154 -5.39 2.70 4.43
CA ASP A 154 -5.72 3.17 3.10
C ASP A 154 -6.37 2.04 2.30
N ASP A 155 -7.67 2.19 2.05
CA ASP A 155 -8.52 1.28 1.31
C ASP A 155 -8.87 1.84 -0.08
N ARG A 156 -8.22 2.90 -0.50
CA ARG A 156 -8.48 3.53 -1.80
C ARG A 156 -8.14 2.57 -2.93
N ALA A 157 -9.05 2.48 -3.90
CA ALA A 157 -8.98 1.58 -5.05
C ALA A 157 -8.88 0.08 -4.67
N ASN A 158 -9.38 -0.29 -3.51
CA ASN A 158 -9.49 -1.70 -3.10
C ASN A 158 -10.53 -2.42 -3.98
N GLY A 159 -10.08 -3.46 -4.68
CA GLY A 159 -10.92 -4.21 -5.64
C GLY A 159 -11.90 -5.20 -5.01
N GLY A 160 -11.92 -5.31 -3.67
CA GLY A 160 -12.79 -6.26 -2.95
C GLY A 160 -12.18 -7.64 -2.77
N GLY A 161 -13.01 -8.56 -2.32
CA GLY A 161 -12.64 -9.93 -1.95
C GLY A 161 -13.60 -10.48 -0.89
N ASN A 162 -13.04 -11.04 0.20
CA ASN A 162 -13.84 -11.62 1.29
C ASN A 162 -13.12 -11.68 2.65
N VAL A 163 -12.00 -10.96 2.84
CA VAL A 163 -11.20 -11.00 4.07
C VAL A 163 -11.39 -9.78 4.97
N SER A 164 -12.24 -8.82 4.60
CA SER A 164 -12.50 -7.64 5.42
C SER A 164 -12.90 -7.98 6.87
N PRO A 165 -13.68 -9.03 7.19
CA PRO A 165 -13.99 -9.39 8.56
C PRO A 165 -12.75 -9.73 9.39
N MET A 166 -11.73 -10.34 8.80
CA MET A 166 -10.47 -10.66 9.49
C MET A 166 -9.68 -9.40 9.85
N ASN A 167 -9.66 -8.41 8.94
CA ASN A 167 -9.03 -7.12 9.18
C ASN A 167 -9.78 -6.34 10.27
N ILE A 168 -11.11 -6.29 10.19
CA ILE A 168 -11.97 -5.64 11.19
C ILE A 168 -11.77 -6.26 12.57
N GLU A 169 -11.79 -7.57 12.69
CA GLU A 169 -11.53 -8.27 13.97
C GLU A 169 -10.19 -7.84 14.58
N ARG A 170 -9.16 -7.73 13.74
CA ARG A 170 -7.84 -7.31 14.19
C ARG A 170 -7.82 -5.85 14.68
N LEU A 171 -8.52 -4.97 13.97
CA LEU A 171 -8.60 -3.56 14.30
C LEU A 171 -9.45 -3.26 15.54
N LEU A 172 -10.41 -4.14 15.86
CA LEU A 172 -11.30 -4.05 17.02
C LEU A 172 -10.66 -4.55 18.32
N ARG A 173 -9.48 -5.16 18.27
CA ARG A 173 -8.86 -5.71 19.47
C ARG A 173 -8.58 -4.63 20.50
N GLU A 174 -9.10 -4.84 21.70
CA GLU A 174 -8.82 -4.01 22.87
C GLU A 174 -8.09 -4.84 23.94
N PRO A 175 -7.09 -4.27 24.59
CA PRO A 175 -6.39 -4.97 25.66
C PRO A 175 -7.27 -5.06 26.92
N TYR A 176 -7.55 -6.27 27.37
CA TYR A 176 -8.24 -6.51 28.65
C TYR A 176 -7.26 -6.77 29.79
N ARG A 177 -5.97 -6.96 29.51
CA ARG A 177 -4.90 -7.16 30.48
C ARG A 177 -3.58 -6.64 29.92
N LEU A 178 -2.79 -6.04 30.78
CA LEU A 178 -1.43 -5.61 30.47
C LEU A 178 -0.42 -6.53 31.12
N THR A 179 0.74 -6.72 30.49
CA THR A 179 1.83 -7.53 31.00
C THR A 179 3.12 -6.74 31.05
N MET A 180 3.95 -6.99 32.02
CA MET A 180 5.29 -6.45 32.13
C MET A 180 6.27 -7.57 32.42
N ARG A 181 7.37 -7.61 31.73
CA ARG A 181 8.46 -8.56 31.96
C ARG A 181 9.53 -7.92 32.82
N ARG A 182 10.10 -8.69 33.72
CA ARG A 182 11.23 -8.23 34.54
C ARG A 182 12.37 -7.75 33.65
N GLY A 183 12.87 -6.55 33.91
CA GLY A 183 13.95 -5.93 33.12
C GLY A 183 13.49 -5.28 31.79
N SER A 184 12.19 -5.24 31.50
CA SER A 184 11.64 -4.55 30.32
C SER A 184 10.96 -3.24 30.75
N THR A 185 11.08 -2.23 29.90
CA THR A 185 10.30 -0.97 30.01
C THR A 185 9.03 -1.00 29.14
N LYS A 186 8.89 -2.04 28.29
CA LYS A 186 7.74 -2.17 27.40
C LYS A 186 6.59 -2.89 28.08
N ILE A 187 5.41 -2.28 28.02
CA ILE A 187 4.13 -2.89 28.44
C ILE A 187 3.62 -3.72 27.28
N GLY A 188 3.35 -5.00 27.50
CA GLY A 188 2.68 -5.87 26.56
C GLY A 188 1.16 -5.83 26.76
N THR A 189 0.41 -6.12 25.71
CA THR A 189 -1.06 -6.19 25.72
C THR A 189 -1.54 -7.63 25.62
N ILE A 190 -2.69 -7.94 26.19
CA ILE A 190 -3.41 -9.19 25.98
C ILE A 190 -4.84 -8.81 25.55
N PRO A 191 -5.30 -9.23 24.37
CA PRO A 191 -4.58 -10.05 23.37
C PRO A 191 -3.33 -9.37 22.81
N ASP A 192 -2.38 -10.21 22.40
CA ASP A 192 -1.20 -9.73 21.68
C ASP A 192 -1.57 -9.10 20.35
N ALA A 193 -0.63 -8.36 19.76
CA ALA A 193 -0.79 -7.70 18.48
C ALA A 193 -2.01 -6.75 18.43
N THR A 194 -2.16 -5.95 19.48
CA THR A 194 -3.19 -4.91 19.61
C THR A 194 -2.55 -3.54 19.40
N LEU A 195 -3.01 -2.81 18.39
CA LEU A 195 -2.65 -1.41 18.20
C LEU A 195 -3.67 -0.55 18.96
N VAL A 196 -3.23 0.02 20.07
CA VAL A 196 -4.05 0.86 20.96
C VAL A 196 -3.89 2.30 20.53
N GLY A 197 -4.95 2.88 19.99
CA GLY A 197 -4.93 4.28 19.58
C GLY A 197 -5.90 4.56 18.43
N PRO A 198 -6.06 5.84 18.08
CA PRO A 198 -6.98 6.23 17.04
C PRO A 198 -6.58 5.64 15.69
N LYS A 199 -7.59 5.41 14.88
CA LYS A 199 -7.45 4.90 13.52
C LYS A 199 -8.26 5.76 12.57
N VAL A 200 -7.75 5.99 11.38
CA VAL A 200 -8.42 6.72 10.29
C VAL A 200 -8.37 5.86 9.05
N LEU A 201 -9.46 5.84 8.30
CA LEU A 201 -9.60 5.09 7.06
C LEU A 201 -9.72 6.02 5.86
N LEU A 202 -8.89 5.81 4.85
CA LEU A 202 -8.99 6.45 3.54
C LEU A 202 -9.80 5.58 2.59
N ILE A 203 -10.75 6.19 1.88
CA ILE A 203 -11.59 5.53 0.87
C ILE A 203 -11.70 6.38 -0.39
N ASN A 204 -12.03 5.76 -1.52
CA ASN A 204 -12.40 6.49 -2.71
C ASN A 204 -13.44 5.75 -3.57
N LYS A 205 -13.89 6.39 -4.65
CA LYS A 205 -14.90 5.88 -5.59
C LYS A 205 -14.52 4.57 -6.30
N TYR A 206 -13.30 4.12 -6.15
CA TYR A 206 -12.79 2.86 -6.71
C TYR A 206 -12.71 1.73 -5.68
N SER A 207 -12.97 2.01 -4.39
CA SER A 207 -13.15 0.96 -3.38
C SER A 207 -14.46 0.22 -3.66
N ALA A 208 -14.41 -1.08 -3.89
CA ALA A 208 -15.52 -1.84 -4.44
C ALA A 208 -15.72 -3.19 -3.74
N SER A 209 -16.95 -3.71 -3.74
CA SER A 209 -17.30 -5.03 -3.21
C SER A 209 -16.93 -5.15 -1.71
N ASP A 210 -16.07 -6.08 -1.31
CA ASP A 210 -15.58 -6.15 0.08
C ASP A 210 -14.75 -4.91 0.47
N GLY A 211 -14.22 -4.13 -0.50
CA GLY A 211 -13.68 -2.79 -0.32
C GLY A 211 -14.74 -1.72 -0.02
N ASP A 212 -16.03 -1.97 -0.30
CA ASP A 212 -17.17 -1.20 0.21
C ASP A 212 -17.60 -1.67 1.61
N LEU A 213 -17.57 -2.99 1.85
CA LEU A 213 -18.00 -3.58 3.11
C LEU A 213 -17.02 -3.27 4.25
N PHE A 214 -15.75 -3.15 3.95
CA PHE A 214 -14.73 -2.80 4.94
C PHE A 214 -14.97 -1.41 5.57
N PRO A 215 -15.11 -0.31 4.82
CA PRO A 215 -15.44 0.99 5.40
C PRO A 215 -16.82 1.03 6.05
N TRP A 216 -17.82 0.31 5.53
CA TRP A 216 -19.09 0.18 6.22
C TRP A 216 -18.92 -0.45 7.60
N SER A 217 -18.21 -1.57 7.68
CA SER A 217 -17.93 -2.27 8.94
C SER A 217 -17.09 -1.42 9.89
N PHE A 218 -16.13 -0.66 9.36
CA PHE A 218 -15.30 0.26 10.12
C PHE A 218 -16.14 1.35 10.82
N LYS A 219 -17.09 1.95 10.10
CA LYS A 219 -18.05 2.93 10.65
C LYS A 219 -19.04 2.30 11.62
N ALA A 220 -19.65 1.17 11.26
CA ALA A 220 -20.65 0.47 12.10
C ALA A 220 -20.06 0.06 13.47
N ASN A 221 -18.79 -0.24 13.52
CA ASN A 221 -18.05 -0.57 14.76
C ASN A 221 -17.34 0.63 15.40
N LYS A 222 -17.49 1.85 14.85
CA LYS A 222 -16.90 3.09 15.38
C LYS A 222 -15.39 3.00 15.60
N ILE A 223 -14.68 2.36 14.68
CA ILE A 223 -13.22 2.16 14.77
C ILE A 223 -12.47 3.49 14.63
N GLY A 224 -12.99 4.41 13.81
CA GLY A 224 -12.42 5.73 13.59
C GLY A 224 -13.16 6.48 12.49
N LYS A 225 -12.60 7.62 12.07
CA LYS A 225 -13.16 8.43 10.97
C LYS A 225 -12.78 7.89 9.61
N VAL A 226 -13.70 8.03 8.66
CA VAL A 226 -13.54 7.68 7.27
C VAL A 226 -13.40 8.95 6.43
N ILE A 227 -12.37 9.05 5.62
CA ILE A 227 -11.98 10.25 4.86
C ILE A 227 -11.82 9.89 3.38
N GLY A 228 -12.26 10.77 2.51
CA GLY A 228 -12.09 10.60 1.07
C GLY A 228 -13.35 10.87 0.28
N THR A 229 -13.67 10.05 -0.71
CA THR A 229 -14.90 10.11 -1.49
C THR A 229 -15.71 8.84 -1.29
N ARG A 230 -17.04 8.92 -1.54
CA ARG A 230 -17.95 7.78 -1.46
C ARG A 230 -17.41 6.60 -2.27
N THR A 231 -17.52 5.39 -1.72
CA THR A 231 -17.12 4.15 -2.37
C THR A 231 -18.06 3.77 -3.53
N TRP A 232 -17.74 2.73 -4.26
CA TRP A 232 -18.45 2.36 -5.49
C TRP A 232 -19.91 1.93 -5.25
N GLY A 233 -20.16 1.09 -4.25
CA GLY A 233 -21.50 0.68 -3.89
C GLY A 233 -22.02 -0.57 -4.62
N GLY A 234 -21.18 -1.50 -4.95
CA GLY A 234 -21.56 -2.78 -5.54
C GLY A 234 -21.08 -3.94 -4.67
N ILE A 235 -21.94 -4.47 -3.81
CA ILE A 235 -21.61 -5.51 -2.83
C ILE A 235 -22.33 -6.85 -3.07
N VAL A 236 -23.21 -6.93 -4.04
CA VAL A 236 -23.87 -8.20 -4.36
C VAL A 236 -22.83 -9.21 -4.80
N GLY A 237 -22.68 -10.27 -4.01
CA GLY A 237 -21.79 -11.38 -4.35
C GLY A 237 -22.29 -12.14 -5.56
N ILE A 238 -21.36 -12.50 -6.44
CA ILE A 238 -21.63 -13.22 -7.68
C ILE A 238 -21.17 -14.67 -7.58
N SER A 239 -21.94 -15.60 -8.16
CA SER A 239 -21.51 -16.98 -8.31
C SER A 239 -20.31 -17.06 -9.27
N GLY A 240 -19.57 -18.17 -9.20
CA GLY A 240 -18.52 -18.48 -10.18
C GLY A 240 -19.05 -18.49 -11.62
N PRO A 241 -18.16 -18.50 -12.61
CA PRO A 241 -18.56 -18.51 -14.00
C PRO A 241 -19.42 -19.73 -14.32
N LEU A 242 -20.53 -19.49 -15.01
CA LEU A 242 -21.34 -20.53 -15.64
C LEU A 242 -20.95 -20.55 -17.12
N PRO A 243 -20.04 -21.46 -17.54
CA PRO A 243 -19.52 -21.43 -18.89
C PRO A 243 -20.59 -21.85 -19.90
N TYR A 244 -20.66 -21.13 -21.00
CA TYR A 244 -21.41 -21.49 -22.18
C TYR A 244 -20.57 -22.31 -23.15
N MET A 245 -21.23 -22.93 -24.14
CA MET A 245 -20.56 -23.80 -25.14
C MET A 245 -19.55 -23.03 -26.03
N ASP A 246 -19.72 -21.73 -26.16
CA ASP A 246 -18.83 -20.84 -26.92
C ASP A 246 -17.63 -20.31 -26.12
N GLY A 247 -17.49 -20.75 -24.87
CA GLY A 247 -16.41 -20.31 -23.98
C GLY A 247 -16.64 -19.00 -23.27
N THR A 248 -17.77 -18.33 -23.48
CA THR A 248 -18.20 -17.20 -22.67
C THR A 248 -18.75 -17.66 -21.33
N ASP A 249 -18.88 -16.75 -20.36
CA ASP A 249 -19.49 -17.06 -19.07
C ASP A 249 -20.56 -16.02 -18.68
N VAL A 250 -21.42 -16.40 -17.73
CA VAL A 250 -22.32 -15.47 -17.06
C VAL A 250 -22.14 -15.55 -15.56
N ARG A 251 -22.12 -14.39 -14.93
CA ARG A 251 -22.06 -14.27 -13.47
C ARG A 251 -23.42 -13.90 -12.94
N VAL A 252 -23.87 -14.63 -11.93
CA VAL A 252 -25.22 -14.49 -11.38
C VAL A 252 -25.13 -13.98 -9.95
N PRO A 253 -25.98 -12.99 -9.56
CA PRO A 253 -26.11 -12.59 -8.17
C PRO A 253 -26.42 -13.79 -7.27
N PHE A 254 -25.70 -13.93 -6.16
CA PHE A 254 -25.80 -15.11 -5.30
C PHE A 254 -26.11 -14.77 -3.84
N PHE A 255 -25.50 -13.70 -3.30
CA PHE A 255 -25.75 -13.23 -1.93
C PHE A 255 -25.62 -11.72 -1.82
N THR A 256 -26.19 -11.16 -0.77
CA THR A 256 -26.02 -9.74 -0.43
C THR A 256 -25.99 -9.58 1.10
N ASN A 257 -25.79 -8.35 1.57
CA ASN A 257 -25.60 -8.05 2.97
C ASN A 257 -26.65 -7.07 3.49
N TYR A 258 -27.03 -7.24 4.75
CA TYR A 258 -27.89 -6.33 5.49
C TYR A 258 -27.39 -6.13 6.92
N ASP A 259 -27.73 -5.01 7.52
CA ASP A 259 -27.30 -4.66 8.89
C ASP A 259 -27.99 -5.58 9.90
N ALA A 260 -27.21 -6.26 10.72
CA ALA A 260 -27.68 -7.17 11.76
C ALA A 260 -28.49 -6.48 12.89
N LYS A 261 -28.34 -5.15 13.08
CA LYS A 261 -29.04 -4.39 14.11
C LYS A 261 -30.38 -3.84 13.62
N THR A 262 -30.40 -3.34 12.36
CA THR A 262 -31.55 -2.63 11.80
C THR A 262 -32.37 -3.49 10.85
N GLY A 263 -31.81 -4.57 10.31
CA GLY A 263 -32.42 -5.39 9.26
C GLY A 263 -32.52 -4.70 7.90
N GLN A 264 -31.82 -3.58 7.70
CA GLN A 264 -31.86 -2.81 6.47
C GLN A 264 -30.76 -3.25 5.51
N TRP A 265 -31.06 -3.22 4.21
CA TRP A 265 -30.02 -3.40 3.18
C TRP A 265 -28.94 -2.31 3.33
N ILE A 266 -27.69 -2.69 3.08
CA ILE A 266 -26.53 -1.78 3.24
C ILE A 266 -25.82 -1.64 1.91
N VAL A 267 -25.23 -0.47 1.69
CA VAL A 267 -24.19 -0.18 0.69
C VAL A 267 -24.64 -0.31 -0.77
N GLU A 268 -25.30 -1.40 -1.14
CA GLU A 268 -25.66 -1.69 -2.55
C GLU A 268 -26.34 -0.51 -3.24
N ASN A 269 -25.87 -0.17 -4.46
CA ASN A 269 -26.31 0.97 -5.28
C ASN A 269 -26.08 2.36 -4.64
N HIS A 270 -25.35 2.44 -3.53
CA HIS A 270 -25.05 3.73 -2.89
C HIS A 270 -23.54 3.91 -2.57
N GLY A 271 -22.92 2.90 -2.01
CA GLY A 271 -21.58 2.98 -1.45
C GLY A 271 -21.58 3.44 0.01
N VAL A 272 -20.39 3.77 0.51
CA VAL A 272 -20.17 4.28 1.86
C VAL A 272 -19.71 5.72 1.80
N ASP A 273 -20.49 6.62 2.40
CA ASP A 273 -20.12 8.02 2.52
C ASP A 273 -18.98 8.19 3.53
N PRO A 274 -17.95 9.00 3.22
CA PRO A 274 -16.93 9.38 4.19
C PRO A 274 -17.52 10.32 5.26
N ASP A 275 -16.89 10.36 6.43
CA ASP A 275 -17.20 11.35 7.47
C ASP A 275 -16.61 12.73 7.11
N ILE A 276 -15.52 12.73 6.34
CA ILE A 276 -14.89 13.94 5.80
C ILE A 276 -14.72 13.75 4.30
N LEU A 277 -15.54 14.49 3.55
CA LEU A 277 -15.48 14.49 2.09
C LEU A 277 -14.30 15.33 1.60
N ILE A 278 -13.39 14.69 0.88
CA ILE A 278 -12.27 15.33 0.18
C ILE A 278 -11.88 14.47 -1.02
N ASP A 279 -11.73 15.09 -2.17
CA ASP A 279 -11.17 14.44 -3.37
C ASP A 279 -9.79 15.00 -3.68
N ASN A 280 -8.97 14.23 -4.36
CA ASN A 280 -7.68 14.68 -4.86
C ASN A 280 -7.89 15.47 -6.15
N ASP A 281 -7.29 16.66 -6.24
CA ASP A 281 -7.13 17.36 -7.50
C ASP A 281 -6.09 16.63 -8.35
N PRO A 282 -6.42 16.19 -9.58
CA PRO A 282 -5.50 15.40 -10.40
C PRO A 282 -4.18 16.11 -10.73
N VAL A 283 -4.20 17.44 -10.87
CA VAL A 283 -2.99 18.23 -11.15
C VAL A 283 -2.08 18.25 -9.94
N LYS A 284 -2.64 18.40 -8.75
CA LYS A 284 -1.89 18.37 -7.50
C LYS A 284 -1.37 16.97 -7.23
N GLU A 285 -2.19 15.95 -7.42
CA GLU A 285 -1.78 14.55 -7.25
C GLU A 285 -0.62 14.20 -8.18
N GLN A 286 -0.67 14.62 -9.44
CA GLN A 286 0.44 14.44 -10.39
C GLN A 286 1.72 15.16 -9.93
N SER A 287 1.60 16.30 -9.23
CA SER A 287 2.74 16.99 -8.62
C SER A 287 3.22 16.37 -7.31
N GLY A 288 2.59 15.29 -6.85
CA GLY A 288 2.94 14.56 -5.63
C GLY A 288 2.20 14.99 -4.36
N GLU A 289 1.19 15.89 -4.47
CA GLU A 289 0.34 16.30 -3.36
C GLU A 289 -0.88 15.38 -3.25
N ASP A 290 -0.91 14.51 -2.25
CA ASP A 290 -2.07 13.69 -1.90
C ASP A 290 -2.90 14.40 -0.82
N GLN A 291 -3.96 15.09 -1.24
CA GLN A 291 -4.81 15.91 -0.35
C GLN A 291 -5.60 15.04 0.64
N GLN A 292 -6.02 13.85 0.22
CA GLN A 292 -6.72 12.88 1.09
C GLN A 292 -5.79 12.38 2.19
N LEU A 293 -4.56 11.97 1.84
CA LEU A 293 -3.56 11.53 2.82
C LEU A 293 -3.16 12.66 3.77
N ASN A 294 -2.96 13.87 3.25
CA ASN A 294 -2.67 15.04 4.07
C ASN A 294 -3.78 15.30 5.09
N LYS A 295 -5.05 15.17 4.67
CA LYS A 295 -6.19 15.31 5.58
C LYS A 295 -6.27 14.21 6.62
N ALA A 296 -5.94 12.97 6.25
CA ALA A 296 -5.86 11.87 7.21
C ALA A 296 -4.77 12.12 8.27
N ILE A 297 -3.61 12.63 7.87
CA ILE A 297 -2.53 13.02 8.79
C ILE A 297 -2.99 14.12 9.75
N GLU A 298 -3.65 15.16 9.24
CA GLU A 298 -4.20 16.24 10.08
C GLU A 298 -5.17 15.70 11.13
N VAL A 299 -6.14 14.89 10.70
CA VAL A 299 -7.18 14.33 11.56
C VAL A 299 -6.60 13.40 12.62
N ILE A 300 -5.71 12.49 12.23
CA ILE A 300 -5.13 11.52 13.17
C ILE A 300 -4.24 12.21 14.21
N LEU A 301 -3.53 13.27 13.85
CA LEU A 301 -2.73 14.07 14.78
C LEU A 301 -3.63 14.83 15.78
N GLN A 302 -4.81 15.27 15.35
CA GLN A 302 -5.77 15.89 16.26
C GLN A 302 -6.34 14.84 17.24
N GLU A 303 -6.73 13.68 16.76
CA GLU A 303 -7.25 12.60 17.63
C GLU A 303 -6.19 12.07 18.62
N LEU A 304 -4.92 12.11 18.24
CA LEU A 304 -3.82 11.76 19.15
C LEU A 304 -3.70 12.69 20.36
N LYS A 305 -4.16 13.95 20.28
CA LYS A 305 -4.12 14.87 21.44
C LYS A 305 -5.08 14.43 22.54
N ASP A 306 -6.18 13.78 22.16
CA ASP A 306 -7.24 13.33 23.07
C ASP A 306 -7.02 11.85 23.51
N ARG A 307 -5.95 11.21 23.02
CA ARG A 307 -5.63 9.82 23.33
C ARG A 307 -5.31 9.63 24.81
N LYS A 308 -6.00 8.71 25.45
CA LYS A 308 -5.64 8.25 26.80
C LYS A 308 -4.50 7.23 26.69
N PRO A 309 -3.38 7.46 27.36
CA PRO A 309 -2.30 6.47 27.42
C PRO A 309 -2.75 5.21 28.16
N LEU A 310 -2.09 4.09 27.89
CA LEU A 310 -2.27 2.90 28.74
C LEU A 310 -1.91 3.21 30.18
N PRO A 311 -2.57 2.55 31.15
CA PRO A 311 -2.24 2.72 32.57
C PRO A 311 -0.75 2.47 32.83
N SER A 312 -0.17 3.25 33.69
CA SER A 312 1.21 3.02 34.16
C SER A 312 1.31 1.71 34.93
N VAL A 313 2.52 1.15 34.97
CA VAL A 313 2.80 -0.03 35.76
C VAL A 313 2.52 0.26 37.25
N PRO A 314 1.71 -0.56 37.94
CA PRO A 314 1.46 -0.38 39.36
C PRO A 314 2.76 -0.48 40.19
N ALA A 315 2.80 0.23 41.28
CA ALA A 315 3.91 0.06 42.25
C ALA A 315 4.02 -1.40 42.71
N PRO A 316 5.23 -1.91 42.94
CA PRO A 316 5.41 -3.23 43.50
C PRO A 316 4.66 -3.36 44.85
N ARG A 317 4.03 -4.48 45.11
CA ARG A 317 3.41 -4.77 46.40
C ARG A 317 4.49 -4.88 47.44
N THR A 318 4.24 -4.31 48.62
CA THR A 318 5.08 -4.46 49.80
C THR A 318 4.76 -5.77 50.53
N TYR A 319 5.63 -6.21 51.41
CA TYR A 319 5.35 -7.39 52.27
C TYR A 319 4.07 -7.21 53.11
N LYS A 320 3.82 -5.98 53.55
CA LYS A 320 2.60 -5.64 54.28
C LYS A 320 1.33 -5.81 53.46
N ASP A 321 1.38 -5.46 52.15
CA ASP A 321 0.24 -5.65 51.23
C ASP A 321 0.00 -7.15 50.93
N LEU A 322 0.96 -8.01 51.19
CA LEU A 322 0.89 -9.46 51.02
C LEU A 322 0.50 -10.18 52.31
N GLY A 323 0.23 -9.44 53.43
CA GLY A 323 -0.11 -9.99 54.71
C GLY A 323 1.05 -10.73 55.40
N VAL A 324 2.29 -10.39 55.05
CA VAL A 324 3.51 -10.91 55.68
C VAL A 324 4.01 -9.82 56.64
N GLU A 325 3.94 -10.11 57.93
CA GLU A 325 4.50 -9.24 58.97
C GLU A 325 6.03 -9.28 59.03
#